data_7c9ad188930bbead245ebaacf9ea23a3
#
_entry.id   7c9ad188930bbead245ebaacf9ea23a3
#
_cell.length_a   1.000
_cell.length_b   1.000
_cell.length_c   1.000
_cell.angle_alpha   90.00
_cell.angle_beta   90.00
_cell.angle_gamma   90.00
#
_symmetry.space_group_name_H-M   'P 1'
#
loop_
_entity.id
_entity.type
_entity.pdbx_description
1 polymer ?
#
loop_
_entity_poly.entity_id
_entity_poly.type
_entity_poly.pdbx_seq_one_letter_code
_entity_poly.pdbx_strand_id
1 'polypeptide(L)'
;MPKFCANLTLLYNEHEFRERFGAAARAGFKGVEYLFPYDYDAHQLAELLNRHKLEQVLHNLPAGNWVGGERGIACLPDRVNEFQTSVETAIAYAGTLGCKQVNCLAGLTPPHVAPEKLRETFIRNLQFAAPKFKAAGIKLLIEPINSLRDMPGFYLNHTQQALDIIRDTGSDNLFVQYDIYHMQIMEGNLAPTIEKNLAMIPHMQLADTPGRNEPGTGEINYKFLFDFIDKIGYQGWIGCEYKPLTTTDAGLAWMSRLT
;
A
#
# COMPACT_ATOMS: atom_id res chain seq x y z
N MET A 1 -8.47 -17.30 8.68
CA MET A 1 -9.19 -16.04 8.39
C MET A 1 -8.15 -14.95 8.20
N PRO A 2 -8.21 -14.18 7.10
CA PRO A 2 -7.24 -13.15 6.81
C PRO A 2 -7.16 -12.08 7.93
N LYS A 3 -5.99 -11.46 8.10
CA LYS A 3 -5.80 -10.36 9.05
C LYS A 3 -6.08 -9.04 8.35
N PHE A 4 -7.09 -8.30 8.79
CA PHE A 4 -7.44 -7.00 8.22
C PHE A 4 -6.86 -5.85 9.04
N CYS A 5 -6.33 -4.80 8.37
CA CYS A 5 -5.96 -3.53 8.97
C CYS A 5 -6.77 -2.38 8.36
N ALA A 6 -7.09 -1.38 9.18
CA ALA A 6 -7.84 -0.22 8.70
C ALA A 6 -6.92 0.78 8.01
N ASN A 7 -7.23 1.18 6.77
CA ASN A 7 -6.53 2.29 6.12
C ASN A 7 -7.13 3.62 6.59
N LEU A 8 -6.43 4.30 7.52
CA LEU A 8 -6.92 5.53 8.13
C LEU A 8 -6.90 6.76 7.21
N THR A 9 -6.35 6.63 5.99
CA THR A 9 -6.50 7.67 4.97
C THR A 9 -7.90 7.67 4.36
N LEU A 10 -8.53 6.48 4.22
CA LEU A 10 -9.82 6.32 3.56
C LEU A 10 -10.96 5.98 4.52
N LEU A 11 -10.68 5.26 5.61
CA LEU A 11 -11.66 4.91 6.63
C LEU A 11 -11.68 5.96 7.76
N TYR A 12 -12.82 6.08 8.41
CA TYR A 12 -13.04 7.01 9.53
C TYR A 12 -12.83 8.49 9.18
N ASN A 13 -13.02 8.87 7.91
CA ASN A 13 -12.91 10.27 7.45
C ASN A 13 -13.96 11.20 8.07
N GLU A 14 -14.97 10.66 8.73
CA GLU A 14 -15.92 11.34 9.59
C GLU A 14 -15.30 11.89 10.89
N HIS A 15 -14.05 11.53 11.19
CA HIS A 15 -13.28 11.96 12.37
C HIS A 15 -11.98 12.66 11.96
N GLU A 16 -11.47 13.52 12.85
CA GLU A 16 -10.10 14.03 12.73
C GLU A 16 -9.07 12.88 12.75
N PHE A 17 -7.97 13.05 12.02
CA PHE A 17 -7.04 11.93 11.77
C PHE A 17 -6.58 11.20 13.04
N ARG A 18 -6.24 11.96 14.10
CA ARG A 18 -5.76 11.37 15.37
C ARG A 18 -6.85 10.58 16.11
N GLU A 19 -8.11 10.86 15.88
CA GLU A 19 -9.25 10.17 16.50
C GLU A 19 -9.55 8.84 15.79
N ARG A 20 -9.14 8.69 14.53
CA ARG A 20 -9.34 7.49 13.70
C ARG A 20 -8.69 6.26 14.30
N PHE A 21 -7.56 6.41 15.00
CA PHE A 21 -6.90 5.30 15.71
C PHE A 21 -7.84 4.69 16.78
N GLY A 22 -8.47 5.53 17.58
CA GLY A 22 -9.43 5.09 18.57
C GLY A 22 -10.69 4.47 17.96
N ALA A 23 -11.18 5.02 16.84
CA ALA A 23 -12.32 4.47 16.12
C ALA A 23 -12.01 3.08 15.56
N ALA A 24 -10.88 2.89 14.87
CA ALA A 24 -10.44 1.60 14.36
C ALA A 24 -10.29 0.54 15.46
N ALA A 25 -9.69 0.91 16.60
CA ALA A 25 -9.53 0.01 17.74
C ALA A 25 -10.89 -0.41 18.35
N ARG A 26 -11.85 0.51 18.46
CA ARG A 26 -13.22 0.20 18.94
C ARG A 26 -13.97 -0.75 17.98
N ALA A 27 -13.74 -0.61 16.68
CA ALA A 27 -14.30 -1.51 15.66
C ALA A 27 -13.60 -2.89 15.63
N GLY A 28 -12.55 -3.09 16.43
CA GLY A 28 -11.90 -4.40 16.59
C GLY A 28 -10.63 -4.58 15.75
N PHE A 29 -10.23 -3.62 14.94
CA PHE A 29 -8.96 -3.68 14.21
C PHE A 29 -7.78 -3.79 15.18
N LYS A 30 -6.75 -4.55 14.77
CA LYS A 30 -5.49 -4.73 15.50
C LYS A 30 -4.31 -4.06 14.78
N GLY A 31 -4.49 -3.75 13.51
CA GLY A 31 -3.52 -3.04 12.67
C GLY A 31 -4.17 -1.86 11.96
N VAL A 32 -3.35 -0.88 11.67
CA VAL A 32 -3.72 0.29 10.86
C VAL A 32 -2.63 0.59 9.83
N GLU A 33 -3.03 1.18 8.73
CA GLU A 33 -2.14 1.76 7.73
C GLU A 33 -2.67 3.14 7.32
N TYR A 34 -1.83 3.94 6.73
CA TYR A 34 -2.21 5.23 6.14
C TYR A 34 -1.13 5.68 5.15
N LEU A 35 -1.51 6.52 4.19
CA LEU A 35 -0.62 6.87 3.08
C LEU A 35 0.62 7.62 3.57
N PHE A 36 0.44 8.73 4.30
CA PHE A 36 1.56 9.61 4.65
C PHE A 36 1.47 10.07 6.11
N PRO A 37 2.45 9.70 6.96
CA PRO A 37 2.51 10.14 8.36
C PRO A 37 3.15 11.52 8.53
N TYR A 38 3.75 12.10 7.51
CA TYR A 38 4.79 13.14 7.59
C TYR A 38 4.31 14.53 8.03
N ASP A 39 2.99 14.76 8.03
CA ASP A 39 2.37 15.98 8.57
C ASP A 39 2.22 15.94 10.10
N TYR A 40 2.55 14.79 10.73
CA TYR A 40 2.42 14.57 12.16
C TYR A 40 3.75 14.18 12.77
N ASP A 41 3.97 14.55 14.01
CA ASP A 41 5.13 14.07 14.77
C ASP A 41 5.07 12.54 14.96
N ALA A 42 6.16 11.85 14.62
CA ALA A 42 6.21 10.39 14.65
C ALA A 42 6.00 9.81 16.06
N HIS A 43 6.50 10.48 17.10
CA HIS A 43 6.32 10.04 18.49
C HIS A 43 4.88 10.19 18.94
N GLN A 44 4.18 11.26 18.52
CA GLN A 44 2.74 11.40 18.81
C GLN A 44 1.91 10.30 18.14
N LEU A 45 2.25 9.91 16.91
CA LEU A 45 1.59 8.78 16.25
C LEU A 45 1.91 7.45 16.96
N ALA A 46 3.14 7.23 17.38
CA ALA A 46 3.52 6.04 18.16
C ALA A 46 2.78 5.97 19.51
N GLU A 47 2.57 7.10 20.18
CA GLU A 47 1.75 7.15 21.39
C GLU A 47 0.29 6.76 21.14
N LEU A 48 -0.31 7.18 20.00
CA LEU A 48 -1.67 6.79 19.61
C LEU A 48 -1.74 5.28 19.34
N LEU A 49 -0.78 4.72 18.60
CA LEU A 49 -0.69 3.27 18.35
C LEU A 49 -0.61 2.50 19.68
N ASN A 50 0.27 2.89 20.57
CA ASN A 50 0.44 2.24 21.88
C ASN A 50 -0.82 2.36 22.75
N ARG A 51 -1.42 3.55 22.84
CA ARG A 51 -2.64 3.81 23.61
C ARG A 51 -3.80 2.92 23.17
N HIS A 52 -3.93 2.71 21.87
CA HIS A 52 -5.02 1.92 21.29
C HIS A 52 -4.63 0.48 21.00
N LYS A 53 -3.39 0.06 21.31
CA LYS A 53 -2.86 -1.30 21.08
C LYS A 53 -2.97 -1.71 19.60
N LEU A 54 -2.61 -0.80 18.71
CA LEU A 54 -2.61 -1.00 17.25
C LEU A 54 -1.19 -1.20 16.73
N GLU A 55 -1.03 -2.07 15.73
CA GLU A 55 0.19 -2.21 14.95
C GLU A 55 0.16 -1.24 13.77
N GLN A 56 1.26 -0.49 13.53
CA GLN A 56 1.46 0.21 12.26
C GLN A 56 1.88 -0.79 11.21
N VAL A 57 0.99 -1.09 10.28
CA VAL A 57 1.20 -2.12 9.26
C VAL A 57 1.99 -1.62 8.07
N LEU A 58 1.65 -0.43 7.57
CA LEU A 58 2.25 0.13 6.36
C LEU A 58 2.08 1.66 6.33
N HIS A 59 3.03 2.33 5.70
CA HIS A 59 2.87 3.67 5.13
C HIS A 59 3.69 3.79 3.84
N ASN A 60 3.49 4.86 3.06
CA ASN A 60 4.28 5.11 1.85
C ASN A 60 5.49 5.98 2.15
N LEU A 61 6.52 5.95 1.28
CA LEU A 61 7.54 6.99 1.21
C LEU A 61 6.88 8.35 0.89
N PRO A 62 7.51 9.49 1.26
CA PRO A 62 7.10 10.79 0.74
C PRO A 62 6.96 10.74 -0.79
N ALA A 63 5.80 11.14 -1.31
CA ALA A 63 5.43 10.92 -2.71
C ALA A 63 5.52 12.21 -3.58
N GLY A 64 6.28 13.20 -3.10
CA GLY A 64 6.30 14.53 -3.71
C GLY A 64 5.10 15.38 -3.30
N ASN A 65 4.72 16.33 -4.14
CA ASN A 65 3.57 17.21 -3.89
C ASN A 65 2.24 16.50 -4.22
N TRP A 66 1.76 15.68 -3.29
CA TRP A 66 0.52 14.91 -3.45
C TRP A 66 -0.70 15.79 -3.73
N VAL A 67 -0.83 16.91 -3.02
CA VAL A 67 -1.94 17.86 -3.21
C VAL A 67 -1.87 18.51 -4.60
N GLY A 68 -0.66 18.77 -5.09
CA GLY A 68 -0.41 19.28 -6.44
C GLY A 68 -0.56 18.23 -7.55
N GLY A 69 -0.92 16.99 -7.22
CA GLY A 69 -1.19 15.94 -8.21
C GLY A 69 -0.04 14.96 -8.45
N GLU A 70 1.10 15.09 -7.77
CA GLU A 70 2.17 14.08 -7.86
C GLU A 70 1.71 12.77 -7.20
N ARG A 71 2.22 11.64 -7.69
CA ARG A 71 1.82 10.29 -7.26
C ARG A 71 3.03 9.39 -7.00
N GLY A 72 4.09 9.95 -6.43
CA GLY A 72 5.39 9.32 -6.29
C GLY A 72 6.43 9.96 -7.19
N ILE A 73 7.70 9.79 -6.83
CA ILE A 73 8.85 10.42 -7.52
C ILE A 73 9.94 9.39 -7.87
N ALA A 74 9.71 8.12 -7.57
CA ALA A 74 10.76 7.11 -7.63
C ALA A 74 11.24 6.79 -9.06
N CYS A 75 10.41 6.99 -10.09
CA CYS A 75 10.81 6.80 -11.49
C CYS A 75 11.32 8.08 -12.17
N LEU A 76 11.30 9.25 -11.51
CA LEU A 76 11.58 10.55 -12.11
C LEU A 76 13.08 10.88 -12.10
N PRO A 77 13.72 11.04 -13.28
CA PRO A 77 15.18 11.24 -13.36
C PRO A 77 15.69 12.53 -12.73
N ASP A 78 14.88 13.57 -12.73
CA ASP A 78 15.18 14.90 -12.18
C ASP A 78 14.93 15.01 -10.66
N ARG A 79 14.34 13.97 -10.04
CA ARG A 79 13.96 13.93 -8.62
C ARG A 79 14.79 12.92 -7.77
N VAL A 80 15.91 12.42 -8.30
CA VAL A 80 16.73 11.37 -7.62
C VAL A 80 17.19 11.80 -6.22
N ASN A 81 17.71 13.02 -6.06
CA ASN A 81 18.18 13.50 -4.75
C ASN A 81 17.04 13.61 -3.73
N GLU A 82 15.88 14.09 -4.15
CA GLU A 82 14.69 14.17 -3.32
C GLU A 82 14.20 12.78 -2.91
N PHE A 83 14.19 11.83 -3.85
CA PHE A 83 13.88 10.44 -3.57
C PHE A 83 14.83 9.87 -2.50
N GLN A 84 16.14 10.09 -2.62
CA GLN A 84 17.11 9.61 -1.65
C GLN A 84 16.88 10.20 -0.24
N THR A 85 16.54 11.49 -0.16
CA THR A 85 16.17 12.13 1.12
C THR A 85 14.86 11.53 1.68
N SER A 86 13.88 11.23 0.82
CA SER A 86 12.62 10.62 1.23
C SER A 86 12.80 9.22 1.85
N VAL A 87 13.80 8.46 1.39
CA VAL A 87 14.16 7.15 1.95
C VAL A 87 14.61 7.28 3.41
N GLU A 88 15.47 8.22 3.73
CA GLU A 88 15.94 8.44 5.11
C GLU A 88 14.77 8.86 6.03
N THR A 89 13.92 9.76 5.55
CA THR A 89 12.73 10.19 6.26
C THR A 89 11.78 9.01 6.55
N ALA A 90 11.51 8.18 5.55
CA ALA A 90 10.62 7.03 5.70
C ALA A 90 11.17 5.99 6.69
N ILE A 91 12.48 5.72 6.66
CA ILE A 91 13.14 4.81 7.60
C ILE A 91 13.02 5.33 9.03
N ALA A 92 13.24 6.63 9.26
CA ALA A 92 13.15 7.25 10.58
C ALA A 92 11.71 7.12 11.15
N TYR A 93 10.69 7.44 10.34
CA TYR A 93 9.28 7.28 10.74
C TYR A 93 8.93 5.82 10.99
N ALA A 94 9.28 4.91 10.08
CA ALA A 94 9.01 3.49 10.24
C ALA A 94 9.67 2.92 11.53
N GLY A 95 10.89 3.33 11.83
CA GLY A 95 11.57 2.97 13.06
C GLY A 95 10.83 3.42 14.32
N THR A 96 10.41 4.68 14.36
CA THR A 96 9.65 5.26 15.50
C THR A 96 8.27 4.61 15.66
N LEU A 97 7.58 4.32 14.54
CA LEU A 97 6.25 3.71 14.54
C LEU A 97 6.28 2.17 14.72
N GLY A 98 7.46 1.55 14.70
CA GLY A 98 7.60 0.09 14.71
C GLY A 98 7.13 -0.59 13.44
N CYS A 99 6.94 0.17 12.35
CA CYS A 99 6.44 -0.29 11.06
C CYS A 99 7.47 -1.18 10.36
N LYS A 100 7.06 -2.34 9.85
CA LYS A 100 7.96 -3.35 9.29
C LYS A 100 7.96 -3.39 7.76
N GLN A 101 7.15 -2.57 7.11
CA GLN A 101 7.09 -2.48 5.65
C GLN A 101 6.66 -1.08 5.19
N VAL A 102 7.24 -0.61 4.10
CA VAL A 102 6.98 0.73 3.54
C VAL A 102 6.82 0.58 2.03
N ASN A 103 5.79 1.22 1.47
CA ASN A 103 5.52 1.22 0.04
C ASN A 103 6.18 2.40 -0.66
N CYS A 104 6.74 2.16 -1.84
CA CYS A 104 7.39 3.13 -2.71
C CYS A 104 6.55 3.37 -3.96
N LEU A 105 5.85 4.50 -4.02
CA LEU A 105 5.08 4.88 -5.20
C LEU A 105 6.02 5.27 -6.36
N ALA A 106 5.80 4.64 -7.52
CA ALA A 106 6.66 4.83 -8.70
C ALA A 106 6.63 6.28 -9.23
N GLY A 107 5.45 6.83 -9.38
CA GLY A 107 5.22 8.15 -9.98
C GLY A 107 4.45 8.11 -11.29
N LEU A 108 4.08 9.28 -11.78
CA LEU A 108 3.45 9.46 -13.09
C LEU A 108 4.50 9.48 -14.19
N THR A 109 4.11 9.08 -15.40
CA THR A 109 4.94 9.10 -16.60
C THR A 109 4.92 10.49 -17.26
N PRO A 110 5.98 11.30 -17.18
CA PRO A 110 6.03 12.57 -17.87
C PRO A 110 6.12 12.33 -19.39
N PRO A 111 5.37 13.09 -20.22
CA PRO A 111 5.31 12.84 -21.66
C PRO A 111 6.63 13.09 -22.41
N HIS A 112 7.57 13.81 -21.80
CA HIS A 112 8.86 14.17 -22.40
C HIS A 112 10.02 13.26 -21.96
N VAL A 113 9.75 12.24 -21.12
CA VAL A 113 10.79 11.31 -20.65
C VAL A 113 10.58 9.94 -21.30
N ALA A 114 11.63 9.41 -21.91
CA ALA A 114 11.59 8.09 -22.54
C ALA A 114 11.28 6.99 -21.51
N PRO A 115 10.44 5.99 -21.84
CA PRO A 115 10.07 4.90 -20.91
C PRO A 115 11.28 4.14 -20.36
N GLU A 116 12.31 3.94 -21.17
CA GLU A 116 13.57 3.28 -20.78
C GLU A 116 14.29 4.06 -19.68
N LYS A 117 14.23 5.40 -19.77
CA LYS A 117 14.86 6.28 -18.77
C LYS A 117 14.13 6.26 -17.44
N LEU A 118 12.79 6.21 -17.47
CA LEU A 118 11.98 6.03 -16.26
C LEU A 118 12.30 4.68 -15.59
N ARG A 119 12.40 3.62 -16.39
CA ARG A 119 12.72 2.29 -15.90
C ARG A 119 14.11 2.23 -15.26
N GLU A 120 15.13 2.74 -15.94
CA GLU A 120 16.50 2.82 -15.44
C GLU A 120 16.55 3.60 -14.12
N THR A 121 15.88 4.74 -14.07
CA THR A 121 15.83 5.59 -12.87
C THR A 121 15.16 4.87 -11.72
N PHE A 122 14.01 4.24 -11.96
CA PHE A 122 13.27 3.51 -10.92
C PHE A 122 14.12 2.38 -10.34
N ILE A 123 14.73 1.55 -11.19
CA ILE A 123 15.61 0.46 -10.76
C ILE A 123 16.79 0.99 -9.92
N ARG A 124 17.48 2.05 -10.37
CA ARG A 124 18.60 2.64 -9.60
C ARG A 124 18.17 3.21 -8.26
N ASN A 125 17.02 3.86 -8.21
CA ASN A 125 16.45 4.36 -6.96
C ASN A 125 16.09 3.21 -6.00
N LEU A 126 15.52 2.13 -6.50
CA LEU A 126 15.23 0.93 -5.69
C LEU A 126 16.52 0.22 -5.23
N GLN A 127 17.56 0.17 -6.07
CA GLN A 127 18.88 -0.33 -5.70
C GLN A 127 19.55 0.49 -4.58
N PHE A 128 19.29 1.80 -4.53
CA PHE A 128 19.72 2.66 -3.44
C PHE A 128 18.88 2.42 -2.17
N ALA A 129 17.57 2.31 -2.29
CA ALA A 129 16.64 2.25 -1.16
C ALA A 129 16.62 0.88 -0.47
N ALA A 130 16.51 -0.21 -1.23
CA ALA A 130 16.27 -1.55 -0.68
C ALA A 130 17.29 -2.02 0.34
N PRO A 131 18.64 -1.84 0.17
CA PRO A 131 19.60 -2.21 1.19
C PRO A 131 19.51 -1.36 2.45
N LYS A 132 19.12 -0.09 2.38
CA LYS A 132 18.92 0.79 3.55
C LYS A 132 17.72 0.34 4.38
N PHE A 133 16.59 0.04 3.72
CA PHE A 133 15.41 -0.54 4.38
C PHE A 133 15.74 -1.91 5.01
N LYS A 134 16.50 -2.76 4.30
CA LYS A 134 16.94 -4.06 4.82
C LYS A 134 17.77 -3.90 6.09
N ALA A 135 18.74 -2.98 6.10
CA ALA A 135 19.58 -2.69 7.27
C ALA A 135 18.74 -2.20 8.47
N ALA A 136 17.63 -1.51 8.23
CA ALA A 136 16.68 -1.09 9.26
C ALA A 136 15.68 -2.19 9.67
N GLY A 137 15.71 -3.37 9.05
CA GLY A 137 14.76 -4.47 9.30
C GLY A 137 13.35 -4.18 8.78
N ILE A 138 13.24 -3.38 7.72
CA ILE A 138 11.98 -2.94 7.10
C ILE A 138 11.94 -3.48 5.67
N LYS A 139 10.83 -4.08 5.25
CA LYS A 139 10.60 -4.48 3.86
C LYS A 139 10.28 -3.26 3.01
N LEU A 140 10.86 -3.18 1.82
CA LEU A 140 10.46 -2.19 0.82
C LEU A 140 9.47 -2.84 -0.16
N LEU A 141 8.35 -2.17 -0.40
CA LEU A 141 7.32 -2.63 -1.32
C LEU A 141 7.21 -1.67 -2.51
N ILE A 142 6.76 -2.18 -3.65
CA ILE A 142 6.30 -1.40 -4.80
C ILE A 142 4.91 -1.87 -5.19
N GLU A 143 4.05 -0.96 -5.64
CA GLU A 143 2.65 -1.21 -5.87
C GLU A 143 2.25 -0.93 -7.32
N PRO A 144 1.73 -1.93 -8.04
CA PRO A 144 1.02 -1.69 -9.29
C PRO A 144 -0.34 -1.04 -9.02
N ILE A 145 -0.57 0.14 -9.60
CA ILE A 145 -1.80 0.91 -9.41
C ILE A 145 -2.53 1.07 -10.73
N ASN A 146 -3.86 0.99 -10.74
CA ASN A 146 -4.62 1.14 -11.95
C ASN A 146 -4.49 2.53 -12.56
N SER A 147 -4.13 2.57 -13.84
CA SER A 147 -4.01 3.77 -14.65
C SER A 147 -5.27 4.10 -15.47
N LEU A 148 -6.30 3.25 -15.37
CA LEU A 148 -7.55 3.42 -16.13
C LEU A 148 -8.55 4.33 -15.42
N ARG A 149 -8.53 4.38 -14.08
CA ARG A 149 -9.51 5.13 -13.28
C ARG A 149 -8.86 6.05 -12.25
N ASP A 150 -8.04 5.49 -11.33
CA ASP A 150 -7.58 6.22 -10.14
C ASP A 150 -6.34 7.07 -10.41
N MET A 151 -5.37 6.55 -11.17
CA MET A 151 -4.11 7.25 -11.43
C MET A 151 -3.72 7.21 -12.92
N PRO A 152 -4.41 7.94 -13.80
CA PRO A 152 -4.01 8.02 -15.21
C PRO A 152 -2.55 8.42 -15.38
N GLY A 153 -1.81 7.64 -16.18
CA GLY A 153 -0.38 7.87 -16.41
C GLY A 153 0.55 7.31 -15.33
N PHE A 154 0.04 6.59 -14.31
CA PHE A 154 0.91 5.95 -13.32
C PHE A 154 1.84 4.93 -13.98
N TYR A 155 3.13 5.01 -13.64
CA TYR A 155 4.17 4.26 -14.34
C TYR A 155 4.08 2.76 -14.12
N LEU A 156 3.90 2.33 -12.87
CA LEU A 156 3.84 0.91 -12.48
C LEU A 156 2.39 0.46 -12.34
N ASN A 157 1.87 -0.31 -13.31
CA ASN A 157 0.44 -0.60 -13.36
C ASN A 157 0.06 -2.08 -13.62
N HIS A 158 1.04 -2.98 -13.66
CA HIS A 158 0.83 -4.43 -13.82
C HIS A 158 1.73 -5.22 -12.86
N THR A 159 1.23 -6.35 -12.36
CA THR A 159 1.97 -7.24 -11.45
C THR A 159 3.25 -7.76 -12.10
N GLN A 160 3.19 -8.20 -13.37
CA GLN A 160 4.38 -8.71 -14.05
C GLN A 160 5.45 -7.63 -14.22
N GLN A 161 5.06 -6.38 -14.49
CA GLN A 161 6.00 -5.24 -14.55
C GLN A 161 6.72 -5.04 -13.21
N ALA A 162 5.99 -5.13 -12.08
CA ALA A 162 6.61 -5.04 -10.75
C ALA A 162 7.61 -6.17 -10.50
N LEU A 163 7.26 -7.40 -10.84
CA LEU A 163 8.14 -8.57 -10.70
C LEU A 163 9.41 -8.46 -11.55
N ASP A 164 9.29 -7.94 -12.78
CA ASP A 164 10.44 -7.69 -13.65
C ASP A 164 11.37 -6.62 -13.11
N ILE A 165 10.82 -5.55 -12.54
CA ILE A 165 11.60 -4.49 -11.86
C ILE A 165 12.30 -5.04 -10.62
N ILE A 166 11.62 -5.84 -9.80
CA ILE A 166 12.20 -6.48 -8.61
C ILE A 166 13.38 -7.37 -9.02
N ARG A 167 13.19 -8.24 -10.02
CA ARG A 167 14.25 -9.10 -10.55
C ARG A 167 15.45 -8.30 -11.02
N ASP A 168 15.22 -7.24 -11.80
CA ASP A 168 16.30 -6.46 -12.41
C ASP A 168 16.96 -5.50 -11.40
N THR A 169 16.29 -5.19 -10.29
CA THR A 169 16.88 -4.51 -9.12
C THR A 169 17.90 -5.41 -8.42
N GLY A 170 17.68 -6.74 -8.44
CA GLY A 170 18.57 -7.73 -7.82
C GLY A 170 18.54 -7.72 -6.28
N SER A 171 17.51 -7.14 -5.65
CA SER A 171 17.38 -7.05 -4.21
C SER A 171 16.52 -8.18 -3.64
N ASP A 172 16.95 -8.74 -2.52
CA ASP A 172 16.18 -9.71 -1.72
C ASP A 172 15.27 -9.03 -0.68
N ASN A 173 15.21 -7.69 -0.66
CA ASN A 173 14.36 -6.91 0.25
C ASN A 173 13.41 -5.97 -0.52
N LEU A 174 12.98 -6.39 -1.69
CA LEU A 174 12.00 -5.66 -2.50
C LEU A 174 10.84 -6.61 -2.86
N PHE A 175 9.60 -6.16 -2.61
CA PHE A 175 8.40 -6.98 -2.69
C PHE A 175 7.26 -6.23 -3.38
N VAL A 176 6.15 -6.92 -3.64
CA VAL A 176 4.93 -6.36 -4.21
C VAL A 176 3.93 -6.06 -3.09
N GLN A 177 3.41 -4.83 -3.02
CA GLN A 177 2.11 -4.54 -2.43
C GLN A 177 1.06 -4.86 -3.47
N TYR A 178 0.18 -5.82 -3.18
CA TYR A 178 -0.83 -6.28 -4.12
C TYR A 178 -2.19 -5.73 -3.73
N ASP A 179 -2.62 -4.66 -4.38
CA ASP A 179 -3.98 -4.15 -4.21
C ASP A 179 -4.93 -4.90 -5.14
N ILE A 180 -5.83 -5.68 -4.53
CA ILE A 180 -6.84 -6.51 -5.21
C ILE A 180 -7.74 -5.66 -6.13
N TYR A 181 -8.14 -4.47 -5.68
CA TYR A 181 -8.97 -3.55 -6.46
C TYR A 181 -8.26 -3.05 -7.71
N HIS A 182 -7.00 -2.61 -7.55
CA HIS A 182 -6.22 -2.13 -8.68
C HIS A 182 -5.97 -3.24 -9.71
N MET A 183 -5.62 -4.42 -9.25
CA MET A 183 -5.32 -5.55 -10.13
C MET A 183 -6.56 -6.17 -10.75
N GLN A 184 -7.73 -6.10 -10.10
CA GLN A 184 -8.98 -6.48 -10.75
C GLN A 184 -9.24 -5.62 -11.99
N ILE A 185 -9.03 -4.30 -11.89
CA ILE A 185 -9.25 -3.36 -13.00
C ILE A 185 -8.26 -3.57 -14.14
N MET A 186 -6.99 -3.84 -13.82
CA MET A 186 -5.91 -3.91 -14.81
C MET A 186 -5.75 -5.30 -15.43
N GLU A 187 -5.89 -6.38 -14.65
CA GLU A 187 -5.49 -7.73 -15.05
C GLU A 187 -6.58 -8.77 -14.86
N GLY A 188 -7.43 -8.63 -13.83
CA GLY A 188 -8.29 -9.72 -13.38
C GLY A 188 -7.49 -10.92 -12.89
N ASN A 189 -8.03 -12.14 -13.00
CA ASN A 189 -7.34 -13.41 -12.69
C ASN A 189 -6.65 -13.42 -11.31
N LEU A 190 -7.29 -12.81 -10.30
CA LEU A 190 -6.70 -12.48 -8.99
C LEU A 190 -6.14 -13.71 -8.26
N ALA A 191 -6.94 -14.75 -8.05
CA ALA A 191 -6.55 -15.90 -7.23
C ALA A 191 -5.31 -16.64 -7.77
N PRO A 192 -5.21 -17.00 -9.06
CA PRO A 192 -4.00 -17.59 -9.61
C PRO A 192 -2.78 -16.68 -9.57
N THR A 193 -2.97 -15.37 -9.74
CA THR A 193 -1.88 -14.38 -9.67
C THR A 193 -1.32 -14.29 -8.25
N ILE A 194 -2.19 -14.23 -7.24
CA ILE A 194 -1.80 -14.21 -5.83
C ILE A 194 -1.06 -15.52 -5.47
N GLU A 195 -1.61 -16.69 -5.80
CA GLU A 195 -1.00 -17.99 -5.49
C GLU A 195 0.39 -18.12 -6.10
N LYS A 196 0.53 -17.82 -7.39
CA LYS A 196 1.80 -17.90 -8.11
C LYS A 196 2.88 -17.01 -7.49
N ASN A 197 2.50 -15.86 -6.97
CA ASN A 197 3.43 -14.83 -6.49
C ASN A 197 3.41 -14.66 -4.97
N LEU A 198 2.84 -15.59 -4.22
CA LEU A 198 2.57 -15.47 -2.78
C LEU A 198 3.81 -15.06 -1.97
N ALA A 199 4.98 -15.63 -2.28
CA ALA A 199 6.23 -15.31 -1.60
C ALA A 199 6.71 -13.86 -1.81
N MET A 200 6.22 -13.21 -2.87
CA MET A 200 6.57 -11.82 -3.21
C MET A 200 5.53 -10.81 -2.71
N ILE A 201 4.43 -11.26 -2.08
CA ILE A 201 3.31 -10.41 -1.65
C ILE A 201 3.20 -10.44 -0.12
N PRO A 202 3.98 -9.65 0.62
CA PRO A 202 3.88 -9.57 2.07
C PRO A 202 2.71 -8.72 2.56
N HIS A 203 2.10 -7.91 1.69
CA HIS A 203 0.95 -7.05 1.98
C HIS A 203 -0.03 -7.02 0.81
N MET A 204 -1.30 -7.10 1.15
CA MET A 204 -2.40 -6.90 0.20
C MET A 204 -3.26 -5.71 0.62
N GLN A 205 -4.02 -5.18 -0.32
CA GLN A 205 -5.08 -4.22 -0.04
C GLN A 205 -6.37 -4.62 -0.76
N LEU A 206 -7.49 -4.08 -0.31
CA LEU A 206 -8.81 -4.41 -0.85
C LEU A 206 -9.72 -3.17 -0.97
N ALA A 207 -10.48 -3.16 -2.03
CA ALA A 207 -11.73 -2.42 -2.23
C ALA A 207 -12.55 -3.16 -3.29
N ASP A 208 -13.85 -2.93 -3.36
CA ASP A 208 -14.68 -3.52 -4.42
C ASP A 208 -14.79 -2.57 -5.63
N THR A 209 -14.94 -3.14 -6.82
CA THR A 209 -15.06 -2.38 -8.06
C THR A 209 -16.50 -2.48 -8.60
N PRO A 210 -17.06 -1.42 -9.22
CA PRO A 210 -16.40 -0.23 -9.71
C PRO A 210 -16.30 0.95 -8.74
N GLY A 211 -16.93 0.92 -7.57
CA GLY A 211 -17.09 2.10 -6.70
C GLY A 211 -15.91 2.40 -5.80
N ARG A 212 -14.93 1.48 -5.66
CA ARG A 212 -13.89 1.50 -4.65
C ARG A 212 -14.46 1.55 -3.22
N ASN A 213 -15.58 0.82 -3.02
CA ASN A 213 -16.26 0.73 -1.74
C ASN A 213 -15.91 -0.58 -1.01
N GLU A 214 -16.61 -0.87 0.11
CA GLU A 214 -16.40 -2.06 0.92
C GLU A 214 -16.70 -3.37 0.16
N PRO A 215 -16.06 -4.50 0.52
CA PRO A 215 -16.32 -5.82 -0.05
C PRO A 215 -17.80 -6.21 -0.08
N GLY A 216 -18.24 -6.75 -1.22
CA GLY A 216 -19.64 -7.17 -1.44
C GLY A 216 -20.53 -6.07 -2.02
N THR A 217 -19.95 -4.92 -2.41
CA THR A 217 -20.68 -3.83 -3.07
C THR A 217 -20.47 -3.79 -4.58
N GLY A 218 -19.67 -4.71 -5.12
CA GLY A 218 -19.29 -4.73 -6.53
C GLY A 218 -19.13 -6.12 -7.10
N GLU A 219 -18.20 -6.28 -8.04
CA GLU A 219 -18.06 -7.49 -8.86
C GLU A 219 -17.06 -8.53 -8.31
N ILE A 220 -16.25 -8.18 -7.29
CA ILE A 220 -15.24 -9.11 -6.76
C ILE A 220 -15.91 -10.11 -5.81
N ASN A 221 -15.73 -11.41 -6.09
CA ASN A 221 -16.22 -12.45 -5.18
C ASN A 221 -15.28 -12.60 -3.96
N TYR A 222 -15.40 -11.67 -3.01
CA TYR A 222 -14.55 -11.64 -1.81
C TYR A 222 -14.73 -12.87 -0.92
N LYS A 223 -15.92 -13.48 -0.84
CA LYS A 223 -16.12 -14.73 -0.09
C LYS A 223 -15.18 -15.83 -0.60
N PHE A 224 -15.18 -16.04 -1.93
CA PHE A 224 -14.26 -17.00 -2.54
C PHE A 224 -12.80 -16.60 -2.32
N LEU A 225 -12.47 -15.32 -2.50
CA LEU A 225 -11.07 -14.86 -2.47
C LEU A 225 -10.47 -14.96 -1.06
N PHE A 226 -11.23 -14.66 -0.01
CA PHE A 226 -10.77 -14.79 1.37
C PHE A 226 -10.54 -16.26 1.77
N ASP A 227 -11.48 -17.15 1.42
CA ASP A 227 -11.32 -18.59 1.61
C ASP A 227 -10.08 -19.12 0.88
N PHE A 228 -9.83 -18.63 -0.33
CA PHE A 228 -8.68 -19.00 -1.14
C PHE A 228 -7.36 -18.49 -0.52
N ILE A 229 -7.30 -17.23 -0.11
CA ILE A 229 -6.13 -16.60 0.53
C ILE A 229 -5.74 -17.35 1.82
N ASP A 230 -6.73 -17.74 2.63
CA ASP A 230 -6.50 -18.59 3.81
C ASP A 230 -5.96 -19.97 3.43
N LYS A 231 -6.57 -20.61 2.43
CA LYS A 231 -6.19 -21.96 1.96
C LYS A 231 -4.75 -22.02 1.47
N ILE A 232 -4.28 -21.00 0.76
CA ILE A 232 -2.88 -20.94 0.26
C ILE A 232 -1.89 -20.51 1.34
N GLY A 233 -2.35 -20.21 2.57
CA GLY A 233 -1.52 -19.94 3.74
C GLY A 233 -0.95 -18.54 3.84
N TYR A 234 -1.61 -17.53 3.27
CA TYR A 234 -1.19 -16.13 3.40
C TYR A 234 -1.18 -15.70 4.88
N GLN A 235 -0.09 -15.07 5.33
CA GLN A 235 0.11 -14.67 6.74
C GLN A 235 0.19 -13.15 6.92
N GLY A 236 0.19 -12.39 5.83
CA GLY A 236 0.27 -10.93 5.85
C GLY A 236 -1.03 -10.25 6.28
N TRP A 237 -1.01 -8.94 6.28
CA TRP A 237 -2.17 -8.09 6.47
C TRP A 237 -2.85 -7.79 5.14
N ILE A 238 -4.17 -7.57 5.19
CA ILE A 238 -4.95 -7.02 4.09
C ILE A 238 -5.49 -5.65 4.52
N GLY A 239 -5.00 -4.58 3.90
CA GLY A 239 -5.43 -3.21 4.15
C GLY A 239 -6.82 -2.93 3.59
N CYS A 240 -7.71 -2.42 4.42
CA CYS A 240 -9.05 -2.00 4.02
C CYS A 240 -8.98 -0.60 3.38
N GLU A 241 -8.55 -0.54 2.11
CA GLU A 241 -8.31 0.73 1.39
C GLU A 241 -9.48 1.10 0.47
N TYR A 242 -10.63 1.31 1.06
CA TYR A 242 -11.84 1.66 0.34
C TYR A 242 -12.54 2.91 0.88
N LYS A 243 -13.43 3.47 0.09
CA LYS A 243 -14.31 4.59 0.46
C LYS A 243 -15.63 4.01 0.95
N PRO A 244 -15.98 4.12 2.25
CA PRO A 244 -17.27 3.63 2.74
C PRO A 244 -18.43 4.25 1.96
N LEU A 245 -19.44 3.44 1.61
CA LEU A 245 -20.65 3.94 0.96
C LEU A 245 -21.43 4.94 1.82
N THR A 246 -21.34 4.77 3.15
CA THR A 246 -21.97 5.65 4.12
C THR A 246 -20.97 6.04 5.20
N THR A 247 -21.05 5.52 6.41
CA THR A 247 -20.04 5.66 7.45
C THR A 247 -19.17 4.41 7.51
N THR A 248 -17.96 4.55 8.04
CA THR A 248 -17.05 3.41 8.15
C THR A 248 -17.68 2.26 8.94
N ASP A 249 -18.21 2.53 10.14
CA ASP A 249 -18.79 1.49 11.01
C ASP A 249 -19.98 0.77 10.36
N ALA A 250 -20.84 1.49 9.64
CA ALA A 250 -21.98 0.88 8.91
C ALA A 250 -21.51 -0.06 7.80
N GLY A 251 -20.38 0.27 7.15
CA GLY A 251 -19.79 -0.52 6.07
C GLY A 251 -19.07 -1.79 6.53
N LEU A 252 -18.72 -1.95 7.82
CA LEU A 252 -17.91 -3.08 8.29
C LEU A 252 -18.64 -4.43 8.37
N ALA A 253 -19.96 -4.46 8.16
CA ALA A 253 -20.75 -5.70 8.26
C ALA A 253 -20.26 -6.85 7.34
N TRP A 254 -19.51 -6.55 6.27
CA TRP A 254 -18.92 -7.56 5.39
C TRP A 254 -17.91 -8.45 6.13
N MET A 255 -17.19 -7.91 7.13
CA MET A 255 -16.18 -8.68 7.89
C MET A 255 -16.77 -9.92 8.57
N SER A 256 -18.03 -9.86 9.02
CA SER A 256 -18.70 -11.02 9.62
C SER A 256 -19.51 -11.86 8.62
N ARG A 257 -19.76 -11.34 7.41
CA ARG A 257 -20.56 -12.04 6.39
C ARG A 257 -19.72 -12.81 5.37
N LEU A 258 -18.51 -12.32 5.10
CA LEU A 258 -17.64 -12.85 4.03
C LEU A 258 -16.43 -13.61 4.59
N THR A 259 -16.16 -13.52 5.87
CA THR A 259 -15.13 -14.28 6.59
C THR A 259 -15.77 -15.28 7.56
#